data_c7287d9bdfca953ddacc84fe436141bd
#
_entry.id   c7287d9bdfca953ddacc84fe436141bd
#
_cell.length_a   1.000
_cell.length_b   1.000
_cell.length_c   1.000
_cell.angle_alpha   90.00
_cell.angle_beta   90.00
_cell.angle_gamma   90.00
#
_symmetry.space_group_name_H-M   'P 1'
#
loop_
_entity.id
_entity.type
_entity.pdbx_description
1 polymer ?
#
loop_
_entity_poly.entity_id
_entity_poly.type
_entity_poly.pdbx_seq_one_letter_code
_entity_poly.pdbx_strand_id
1 'polypeptide(L)'
;MRIIGIIAEYNPFHNGHAYQIEKIRSLTQADFVIAAMSGNFVQRGEPALINKYARTEMALSCGADLVIELPALWATASAELFASAGVALMRKCGCVDTLCFGAETDNLSLLKEVASLLVSEPEDYKEVLSSCLKKGMSYPAARSQAVCSYLKEANQQIPADELACLLNEPNNILAIEYLKAIQAQNAAITPYLIQRTGDGYHEAALNSSLSSATAIRKELLSNGWNDITTLNPYLPEAAYSILKEYLNLYPPVSANDLSAPLSYLLLQQSEAQLAFCGDSNEALAHRIKNLQKQFHSFEQFCQLLKTKDMTYTRISRIFTHLLLQITSEDYRLGKSLDYIPYLRILGFRKDASRLLTILSNYASVPMISKTADAYNFLSSDAAKVFDFDIFAGELYENILSGITGQDARSEFSRNIVRV
;
A
#
# COMPACT_ATOMS: atom_id res chain seq x y z
N MET A 1 25.91 11.90 -3.50
CA MET A 1 25.19 10.65 -3.82
C MET A 1 23.73 10.93 -3.52
N ARG A 2 22.85 10.66 -4.46
CA ARG A 2 21.41 10.95 -4.34
C ARG A 2 20.63 9.63 -4.34
N ILE A 3 19.90 9.35 -3.27
CA ILE A 3 19.11 8.14 -3.07
C ILE A 3 17.65 8.51 -3.00
N ILE A 4 16.85 7.94 -3.90
CA ILE A 4 15.42 8.23 -4.03
C ILE A 4 14.62 7.07 -3.47
N GLY A 5 13.63 7.39 -2.64
CA GLY A 5 12.63 6.44 -2.17
C GLY A 5 11.35 6.50 -3.00
N ILE A 6 10.74 5.35 -3.25
CA ILE A 6 9.40 5.20 -3.81
C ILE A 6 8.61 4.27 -2.90
N ILE A 7 7.35 4.60 -2.60
CA ILE A 7 6.44 3.71 -1.87
C ILE A 7 5.45 3.16 -2.88
N ALA A 8 5.33 1.83 -2.98
CA ALA A 8 4.58 1.19 -4.05
C ALA A 8 3.96 -0.15 -3.63
N GLU A 9 2.97 -0.60 -4.38
CA GLU A 9 2.41 -1.95 -4.30
C GLU A 9 2.93 -2.86 -5.43
N TYR A 10 3.12 -2.29 -6.63
CA TYR A 10 3.49 -3.02 -7.84
C TYR A 10 2.60 -4.26 -8.09
N ASN A 11 1.30 -4.05 -8.11
CA ASN A 11 0.30 -5.12 -8.15
C ASN A 11 -0.50 -5.21 -9.49
N PRO A 12 0.12 -5.73 -10.59
CA PRO A 12 1.53 -6.00 -10.80
C PRO A 12 2.34 -4.74 -11.19
N PHE A 13 3.65 -4.88 -11.38
CA PHE A 13 4.51 -3.85 -11.97
C PHE A 13 4.09 -3.61 -13.44
N HIS A 14 4.03 -2.34 -13.89
CA HIS A 14 3.58 -1.98 -15.24
C HIS A 14 4.31 -0.75 -15.79
N ASN A 15 4.06 -0.39 -17.06
CA ASN A 15 4.74 0.72 -17.74
C ASN A 15 4.70 2.04 -16.98
N GLY A 16 3.60 2.35 -16.27
CA GLY A 16 3.52 3.55 -15.44
C GLY A 16 4.54 3.59 -14.30
N HIS A 17 4.86 2.43 -13.71
CA HIS A 17 5.89 2.32 -12.68
C HIS A 17 7.30 2.45 -13.27
N ALA A 18 7.55 1.83 -14.42
CA ALA A 18 8.82 1.97 -15.14
C ALA A 18 9.05 3.44 -15.54
N TYR A 19 8.03 4.10 -16.10
CA TYR A 19 8.06 5.52 -16.43
C TYR A 19 8.42 6.39 -15.20
N GLN A 20 7.82 6.11 -14.04
CA GLN A 20 8.13 6.84 -12.81
C GLN A 20 9.61 6.68 -12.44
N ILE A 21 10.15 5.47 -12.46
CA ILE A 21 11.56 5.19 -12.12
C ILE A 21 12.51 5.85 -13.12
N GLU A 22 12.24 5.73 -14.42
CA GLU A 22 13.03 6.36 -15.48
C GLU A 22 13.02 7.89 -15.36
N LYS A 23 11.82 8.46 -15.17
CA LYS A 23 11.63 9.90 -15.04
C LYS A 23 12.39 10.47 -13.85
N ILE A 24 12.28 9.82 -12.68
CA ILE A 24 13.00 10.30 -11.48
C ILE A 24 14.52 10.21 -11.66
N ARG A 25 15.02 9.14 -12.28
CA ARG A 25 16.46 9.02 -12.57
C ARG A 25 16.94 10.13 -13.50
N SER A 26 16.23 10.38 -14.60
CA SER A 26 16.61 11.41 -15.59
C SER A 26 16.56 12.82 -15.01
N LEU A 27 15.52 13.16 -14.22
CA LEU A 27 15.31 14.51 -13.70
C LEU A 27 16.17 14.82 -12.47
N THR A 28 16.50 13.83 -11.66
CA THR A 28 17.22 14.02 -10.39
C THR A 28 18.67 13.55 -10.45
N GLN A 29 19.06 12.81 -11.51
CA GLN A 29 20.35 12.13 -11.59
C GLN A 29 20.58 11.23 -10.37
N ALA A 30 19.56 10.44 -10.00
CA ALA A 30 19.62 9.55 -8.86
C ALA A 30 20.67 8.47 -9.05
N ASP A 31 21.55 8.31 -8.06
CA ASP A 31 22.49 7.20 -8.00
C ASP A 31 21.79 5.88 -7.73
N PHE A 32 20.80 5.90 -6.82
CA PHE A 32 20.02 4.71 -6.43
C PHE A 32 18.53 5.02 -6.22
N VAL A 33 17.71 4.00 -6.48
CA VAL A 33 16.25 4.00 -6.23
C VAL A 33 15.90 2.85 -5.28
N ILE A 34 15.35 3.19 -4.12
CA ILE A 34 14.83 2.24 -3.12
C ILE A 34 13.30 2.21 -3.22
N ALA A 35 12.73 1.03 -3.40
CA ALA A 35 11.29 0.82 -3.34
C ALA A 35 10.89 0.22 -1.98
N ALA A 36 10.04 0.93 -1.19
CA ALA A 36 9.28 0.33 -0.10
C ALA A 36 8.03 -0.30 -0.71
N MET A 37 7.94 -1.62 -0.68
CA MET A 37 6.90 -2.35 -1.38
C MET A 37 6.02 -3.14 -0.41
N SER A 38 4.69 -3.06 -0.58
CA SER A 38 3.74 -3.93 0.14
C SER A 38 4.10 -5.40 -0.05
N GLY A 39 4.02 -6.19 1.03
CA GLY A 39 4.17 -7.63 1.00
C GLY A 39 3.09 -8.34 0.17
N ASN A 40 2.65 -9.51 0.59
CA ASN A 40 1.64 -10.30 -0.15
C ASN A 40 0.21 -9.76 0.00
N PHE A 41 -0.03 -8.78 0.85
CA PHE A 41 -1.30 -8.06 0.98
C PHE A 41 -1.07 -6.56 0.78
N VAL A 42 -2.04 -5.89 0.14
CA VAL A 42 -1.92 -4.51 -0.32
C VAL A 42 -2.92 -3.59 0.38
N GLN A 43 -2.75 -2.28 0.22
CA GLN A 43 -3.47 -1.22 0.94
C GLN A 43 -5.00 -1.27 0.75
N ARG A 44 -5.47 -1.82 -0.35
CA ARG A 44 -6.90 -2.02 -0.58
C ARG A 44 -7.53 -3.12 0.28
N GLY A 45 -6.73 -3.87 1.04
CA GLY A 45 -7.18 -5.00 1.84
C GLY A 45 -7.46 -6.24 0.98
N GLU A 46 -6.58 -6.49 0.03
CA GLU A 46 -6.67 -7.62 -0.90
C GLU A 46 -5.30 -8.31 -0.96
N PRO A 47 -5.25 -9.61 -1.32
CA PRO A 47 -3.99 -10.24 -1.67
C PRO A 47 -3.43 -9.60 -2.94
N ALA A 48 -2.12 -9.51 -3.04
CA ALA A 48 -1.50 -9.14 -4.30
C ALA A 48 -1.71 -10.24 -5.34
N LEU A 49 -1.89 -9.84 -6.61
CA LEU A 49 -2.18 -10.76 -7.72
C LEU A 49 -1.13 -11.89 -7.84
N ILE A 50 0.13 -11.54 -7.63
CA ILE A 50 1.28 -12.43 -7.60
C ILE A 50 2.13 -12.14 -6.36
N ASN A 51 2.91 -13.12 -5.91
CA ASN A 51 3.65 -12.99 -4.66
C ASN A 51 4.69 -11.87 -4.67
N LYS A 52 5.11 -11.46 -3.48
CA LYS A 52 6.05 -10.34 -3.28
C LYS A 52 7.42 -10.57 -3.94
N TYR A 53 7.88 -11.82 -4.08
CA TYR A 53 9.18 -12.13 -4.66
C TYR A 53 9.19 -11.91 -6.17
N ALA A 54 8.15 -12.34 -6.89
CA ALA A 54 7.99 -12.06 -8.31
C ALA A 54 7.86 -10.53 -8.57
N ARG A 55 7.10 -9.82 -7.73
CA ARG A 55 6.99 -8.35 -7.84
C ARG A 55 8.31 -7.64 -7.54
N THR A 56 9.10 -8.16 -6.60
CA THR A 56 10.45 -7.68 -6.33
C THR A 56 11.37 -7.85 -7.55
N GLU A 57 11.33 -9.02 -8.17
CA GLU A 57 12.12 -9.31 -9.37
C GLU A 57 11.75 -8.39 -10.53
N MET A 58 10.44 -8.15 -10.75
CA MET A 58 9.97 -7.17 -11.73
C MET A 58 10.51 -5.77 -11.45
N ALA A 59 10.39 -5.29 -10.21
CA ALA A 59 10.83 -3.95 -9.84
C ALA A 59 12.34 -3.76 -10.04
N LEU A 60 13.15 -4.75 -9.64
CA LEU A 60 14.59 -4.72 -9.80
C LEU A 60 15.01 -4.78 -11.28
N SER A 61 14.38 -5.67 -12.07
CA SER A 61 14.63 -5.80 -13.51
C SER A 61 14.21 -4.56 -14.31
N CYS A 62 13.30 -3.75 -13.75
CA CYS A 62 12.78 -2.53 -14.38
C CYS A 62 13.33 -1.24 -13.73
N GLY A 63 14.45 -1.29 -13.01
CA GLY A 63 15.21 -0.11 -12.65
C GLY A 63 15.23 0.28 -11.16
N ALA A 64 14.51 -0.40 -10.27
CA ALA A 64 14.73 -0.27 -8.83
C ALA A 64 16.07 -0.94 -8.45
N ASP A 65 16.79 -0.39 -7.48
CA ASP A 65 18.08 -0.94 -7.03
C ASP A 65 17.93 -1.81 -5.78
N LEU A 66 16.95 -1.50 -4.96
CA LEU A 66 16.65 -2.22 -3.72
C LEU A 66 15.15 -2.21 -3.46
N VAL A 67 14.63 -3.35 -3.01
CA VAL A 67 13.24 -3.47 -2.56
C VAL A 67 13.22 -3.88 -1.08
N ILE A 68 12.54 -3.07 -0.27
CA ILE A 68 12.33 -3.29 1.17
C ILE A 68 10.84 -3.54 1.39
N GLU A 69 10.49 -4.56 2.17
CA GLU A 69 9.10 -4.86 2.50
C GLU A 69 8.51 -3.80 3.43
N LEU A 70 7.39 -3.23 3.07
CA LEU A 70 6.56 -2.47 3.99
C LEU A 70 5.80 -3.47 4.87
N PRO A 71 5.94 -3.44 6.22
CA PRO A 71 5.31 -4.42 7.09
C PRO A 71 3.81 -4.58 6.84
N ALA A 72 3.30 -5.82 6.89
CA ALA A 72 1.91 -6.16 6.59
C ALA A 72 0.91 -5.37 7.44
N LEU A 73 1.26 -5.08 8.70
CA LEU A 73 0.51 -4.21 9.61
C LEU A 73 0.16 -2.87 8.95
N TRP A 74 1.09 -2.28 8.22
CA TRP A 74 0.94 -0.97 7.59
C TRP A 74 0.55 -1.05 6.13
N ALA A 75 1.02 -2.08 5.43
CA ALA A 75 0.72 -2.30 4.02
C ALA A 75 -0.78 -2.50 3.75
N THR A 76 -1.53 -2.99 4.76
CA THR A 76 -2.98 -3.21 4.69
C THR A 76 -3.79 -2.15 5.43
N ALA A 77 -3.17 -1.07 5.90
CA ALA A 77 -3.81 -0.03 6.70
C ALA A 77 -4.49 1.06 5.85
N SER A 78 -5.08 2.06 6.52
CA SER A 78 -5.61 3.26 5.86
C SER A 78 -4.50 4.03 5.12
N ALA A 79 -4.88 4.88 4.15
CA ALA A 79 -3.92 5.70 3.40
C ALA A 79 -2.99 6.51 4.31
N GLU A 80 -3.52 7.05 5.41
CA GLU A 80 -2.74 7.79 6.41
C GLU A 80 -1.67 6.93 7.08
N LEU A 81 -2.03 5.75 7.57
CA LEU A 81 -1.10 4.85 8.26
C LEU A 81 -0.10 4.21 7.28
N PHE A 82 -0.56 3.85 6.08
CA PHE A 82 0.29 3.38 4.99
C PHE A 82 1.36 4.42 4.62
N ALA A 83 0.95 5.67 4.43
CA ALA A 83 1.86 6.77 4.11
C ALA A 83 2.82 7.07 5.27
N SER A 84 2.31 7.09 6.50
CA SER A 84 3.14 7.33 7.69
C SER A 84 4.22 6.26 7.85
N ALA A 85 3.89 5.00 7.67
CA ALA A 85 4.85 3.91 7.75
C ALA A 85 5.82 3.90 6.56
N GLY A 86 5.34 4.20 5.35
CA GLY A 86 6.19 4.30 4.18
C GLY A 86 7.24 5.41 4.32
N VAL A 87 6.86 6.59 4.82
CA VAL A 87 7.79 7.69 5.13
C VAL A 87 8.74 7.31 6.26
N ALA A 88 8.23 6.66 7.32
CA ALA A 88 9.07 6.16 8.42
C ALA A 88 10.11 5.15 7.92
N LEU A 89 9.74 4.24 7.00
CA LEU A 89 10.68 3.29 6.39
C LEU A 89 11.81 4.03 5.67
N MET A 90 11.48 5.02 4.83
CA MET A 90 12.48 5.82 4.13
C MET A 90 13.38 6.61 5.09
N ARG A 91 12.81 7.16 6.16
CA ARG A 91 13.56 7.85 7.21
C ARG A 91 14.49 6.89 7.98
N LYS A 92 14.00 5.67 8.30
CA LYS A 92 14.79 4.63 8.99
C LYS A 92 15.95 4.08 8.14
N CYS A 93 15.88 4.18 6.82
CA CYS A 93 17.02 3.89 5.93
C CYS A 93 18.21 4.85 6.19
N GLY A 94 17.96 6.06 6.69
CA GLY A 94 18.98 7.04 7.07
C GLY A 94 19.79 7.63 5.90
N CYS A 95 19.53 7.21 4.67
CA CYS A 95 20.27 7.61 3.47
C CYS A 95 19.36 8.07 2.31
N VAL A 96 18.05 8.08 2.49
CA VAL A 96 17.10 8.53 1.47
C VAL A 96 16.94 10.05 1.53
N ASP A 97 17.30 10.73 0.44
CA ASP A 97 17.26 12.20 0.34
C ASP A 97 15.89 12.70 -0.16
N THR A 98 15.23 11.91 -0.98
CA THR A 98 14.03 12.34 -1.71
C THR A 98 13.00 11.21 -1.72
N LEU A 99 11.74 11.55 -1.46
CA LEU A 99 10.60 10.65 -1.67
C LEU A 99 9.88 11.07 -2.96
N CYS A 100 9.86 10.16 -3.94
CA CYS A 100 9.13 10.36 -5.19
C CYS A 100 7.77 9.66 -5.15
N PHE A 101 6.74 10.37 -5.54
CA PHE A 101 5.38 9.83 -5.68
C PHE A 101 4.65 10.43 -6.88
N GLY A 102 3.66 9.68 -7.39
CA GLY A 102 2.78 10.14 -8.46
C GLY A 102 1.50 10.76 -7.92
N ALA A 103 1.00 11.80 -8.60
CA ALA A 103 -0.32 12.37 -8.33
C ALA A 103 -1.00 12.76 -9.65
N GLU A 104 -2.31 12.97 -9.61
CA GLU A 104 -3.07 13.43 -10.78
C GLU A 104 -2.78 14.91 -11.08
N THR A 105 -2.61 15.73 -10.03
CA THR A 105 -2.17 17.12 -10.16
C THR A 105 -0.65 17.24 -10.30
N ASP A 106 -0.18 18.32 -10.92
CA ASP A 106 1.23 18.75 -10.93
C ASP A 106 1.51 19.84 -9.89
N ASN A 107 0.49 20.30 -9.15
CA ASN A 107 0.58 21.39 -8.19
C ASN A 107 1.08 20.92 -6.80
N LEU A 108 2.39 20.66 -6.70
CA LEU A 108 3.02 20.27 -5.42
C LEU A 108 2.84 21.33 -4.33
N SER A 109 2.76 22.61 -4.69
CA SER A 109 2.59 23.71 -3.72
C SER A 109 1.24 23.60 -3.02
N LEU A 110 0.17 23.38 -3.80
CA LEU A 110 -1.19 23.21 -3.27
C LEU A 110 -1.31 21.94 -2.41
N LEU A 111 -0.71 20.83 -2.84
CA LEU A 111 -0.67 19.61 -2.05
C LEU A 111 0.02 19.82 -0.69
N LYS A 112 1.13 20.60 -0.66
CA LYS A 112 1.82 20.95 0.59
C LYS A 112 0.98 21.86 1.49
N GLU A 113 0.26 22.81 0.91
CA GLU A 113 -0.64 23.70 1.65
C GLU A 113 -1.76 22.90 2.34
N VAL A 114 -2.41 21.99 1.60
CA VAL A 114 -3.41 21.08 2.14
C VAL A 114 -2.81 20.18 3.24
N ALA A 115 -1.63 19.62 3.01
CA ALA A 115 -0.96 18.76 4.00
C ALA A 115 -0.65 19.54 5.29
N SER A 116 -0.15 20.78 5.18
CA SER A 116 0.16 21.64 6.33
C SER A 116 -1.08 22.01 7.12
N LEU A 117 -2.19 22.31 6.45
CA LEU A 117 -3.49 22.53 7.07
C LEU A 117 -3.93 21.30 7.88
N LEU A 118 -3.81 20.10 7.30
CA LEU A 118 -4.21 18.85 7.94
C LEU A 118 -3.27 18.38 9.06
N VAL A 119 -2.05 18.91 9.14
CA VAL A 119 -1.14 18.69 10.28
C VAL A 119 -1.44 19.66 11.41
N SER A 120 -1.70 20.94 11.09
CA SER A 120 -1.93 21.98 12.09
C SER A 120 -3.34 21.98 12.68
N GLU A 121 -4.33 21.58 11.88
CA GLU A 121 -5.75 21.57 12.21
C GLU A 121 -6.19 22.82 12.99
N PRO A 122 -6.11 24.03 12.41
CA PRO A 122 -6.49 25.27 13.10
C PRO A 122 -7.98 25.24 13.51
N GLU A 123 -8.34 26.09 14.46
CA GLU A 123 -9.68 26.04 15.08
C GLU A 123 -10.80 26.25 14.06
N ASP A 124 -10.65 27.21 13.16
CA ASP A 124 -11.64 27.48 12.09
C ASP A 124 -11.90 26.22 11.22
N TYR A 125 -10.84 25.47 10.90
CA TYR A 125 -10.97 24.19 10.18
C TYR A 125 -11.77 23.16 11.01
N LYS A 126 -11.45 23.01 12.32
CA LYS A 126 -12.14 22.06 13.21
C LYS A 126 -13.62 22.40 13.40
N GLU A 127 -13.96 23.67 13.48
CA GLU A 127 -15.35 24.13 13.59
C GLU A 127 -16.17 23.73 12.36
N VAL A 128 -15.64 23.98 11.14
CA VAL A 128 -16.30 23.59 9.90
C VAL A 128 -16.42 22.06 9.80
N LEU A 129 -15.34 21.32 10.09
CA LEU A 129 -15.35 19.86 10.10
C LEU A 129 -16.42 19.31 11.06
N SER A 130 -16.45 19.79 12.30
CA SER A 130 -17.44 19.39 13.31
C SER A 130 -18.88 19.71 12.88
N SER A 131 -19.10 20.89 12.31
CA SER A 131 -20.41 21.29 11.76
C SER A 131 -20.88 20.35 10.66
N CYS A 132 -20.00 19.98 9.72
CA CYS A 132 -20.32 19.06 8.63
C CYS A 132 -20.63 17.64 9.15
N LEU A 133 -19.87 17.15 10.12
CA LEU A 133 -20.13 15.84 10.76
C LEU A 133 -21.48 15.83 11.50
N LYS A 134 -21.82 16.90 12.24
CA LYS A 134 -23.13 17.03 12.90
C LYS A 134 -24.29 17.06 11.92
N LYS A 135 -24.09 17.52 10.68
CA LYS A 135 -25.09 17.48 9.59
C LYS A 135 -25.20 16.09 8.93
N GLY A 136 -24.48 15.06 9.42
CA GLY A 136 -24.52 13.70 8.90
C GLY A 136 -23.69 13.48 7.65
N MET A 137 -22.72 14.34 7.37
CA MET A 137 -21.75 14.10 6.30
C MET A 137 -20.77 12.98 6.70
N SER A 138 -20.36 12.15 5.74
CA SER A 138 -19.27 11.20 5.97
C SER A 138 -17.96 11.95 6.26
N TYR A 139 -17.06 11.34 7.03
CA TYR A 139 -15.79 11.97 7.38
C TYR A 139 -14.97 12.45 6.16
N PRO A 140 -14.81 11.68 5.07
CA PRO A 140 -14.12 12.16 3.88
C PRO A 140 -14.76 13.40 3.26
N ALA A 141 -16.10 13.42 3.15
CA ALA A 141 -16.83 14.56 2.61
C ALA A 141 -16.75 15.79 3.52
N ALA A 142 -16.87 15.60 4.84
CA ALA A 142 -16.74 16.66 5.83
C ALA A 142 -15.34 17.27 5.85
N ARG A 143 -14.30 16.41 5.79
CA ARG A 143 -12.89 16.82 5.66
C ARG A 143 -12.64 17.63 4.38
N SER A 144 -13.12 17.13 3.24
CA SER A 144 -13.02 17.86 1.96
C SER A 144 -13.68 19.22 2.03
N GLN A 145 -14.90 19.30 2.58
CA GLN A 145 -15.62 20.56 2.76
C GLN A 145 -14.88 21.54 3.67
N ALA A 146 -14.32 21.05 4.78
CA ALA A 146 -13.58 21.89 5.74
C ALA A 146 -12.28 22.44 5.11
N VAL A 147 -11.53 21.60 4.39
CA VAL A 147 -10.34 22.04 3.63
C VAL A 147 -10.71 23.10 2.59
N CYS A 148 -11.77 22.85 1.80
CA CYS A 148 -12.22 23.80 0.79
C CYS A 148 -12.64 25.15 1.41
N SER A 149 -13.35 25.14 2.52
CA SER A 149 -13.80 26.38 3.21
C SER A 149 -12.60 27.17 3.72
N TYR A 150 -11.69 26.52 4.42
CA TYR A 150 -10.50 27.16 5.00
C TYR A 150 -9.58 27.78 3.92
N LEU A 151 -9.25 27.00 2.88
CA LEU A 151 -8.32 27.47 1.86
C LEU A 151 -8.93 28.57 0.97
N LYS A 152 -10.25 28.60 0.76
CA LYS A 152 -10.91 29.69 0.05
C LYS A 152 -10.87 31.01 0.83
N GLU A 153 -10.98 30.95 2.14
CA GLU A 153 -10.86 32.14 2.99
C GLU A 153 -9.43 32.66 3.02
N ALA A 154 -8.44 31.73 3.08
CA ALA A 154 -7.03 32.08 3.10
C ALA A 154 -6.48 32.51 1.72
N ASN A 155 -6.99 31.91 0.64
CA ASN A 155 -6.52 32.17 -0.74
C ASN A 155 -7.67 32.11 -1.74
N GLN A 156 -8.24 33.28 -2.08
CA GLN A 156 -9.38 33.41 -3.01
C GLN A 156 -9.05 33.05 -4.46
N GLN A 157 -7.79 32.78 -4.81
CA GLN A 157 -7.35 32.48 -6.17
C GLN A 157 -7.52 31.01 -6.57
N ILE A 158 -7.74 30.11 -5.60
CA ILE A 158 -7.89 28.68 -5.91
C ILE A 158 -9.35 28.39 -6.30
N PRO A 159 -9.62 27.90 -7.54
CA PRO A 159 -10.95 27.51 -7.95
C PRO A 159 -11.51 26.38 -7.07
N ALA A 160 -12.78 26.48 -6.70
CA ALA A 160 -13.43 25.49 -5.85
C ALA A 160 -13.43 24.08 -6.44
N ASP A 161 -13.60 24.01 -7.77
CA ASP A 161 -13.67 22.74 -8.50
C ASP A 161 -12.30 22.07 -8.58
N GLU A 162 -11.21 22.83 -8.69
CA GLU A 162 -9.84 22.32 -8.65
C GLU A 162 -9.53 21.67 -7.27
N LEU A 163 -9.91 22.35 -6.19
CA LEU A 163 -9.67 21.84 -4.84
C LEU A 163 -10.54 20.61 -4.52
N ALA A 164 -11.81 20.61 -4.96
CA ALA A 164 -12.70 19.46 -4.82
C ALA A 164 -12.20 18.25 -5.62
N CYS A 165 -11.73 18.45 -6.84
CA CYS A 165 -11.13 17.43 -7.68
C CYS A 165 -9.86 16.87 -7.01
N LEU A 166 -8.97 17.74 -6.53
CA LEU A 166 -7.73 17.36 -5.87
C LEU A 166 -7.97 16.43 -4.68
N LEU A 167 -9.00 16.67 -3.86
CA LEU A 167 -9.31 15.90 -2.66
C LEU A 167 -10.08 14.59 -2.92
N ASN A 168 -10.54 14.35 -4.14
CA ASN A 168 -11.27 13.14 -4.52
C ASN A 168 -10.42 12.13 -5.29
N GLU A 169 -9.30 12.55 -5.84
CA GLU A 169 -8.43 11.67 -6.63
C GLU A 169 -7.51 10.84 -5.74
N PRO A 170 -7.47 9.51 -5.93
CA PRO A 170 -6.78 8.59 -5.01
C PRO A 170 -5.28 8.84 -4.84
N ASN A 171 -4.56 9.19 -5.93
CA ASN A 171 -3.13 9.43 -5.82
C ASN A 171 -2.83 10.81 -5.24
N ASN A 172 -3.70 11.80 -5.45
CA ASN A 172 -3.62 13.09 -4.76
C ASN A 172 -3.82 12.91 -3.25
N ILE A 173 -4.78 12.07 -2.84
CA ILE A 173 -5.00 11.74 -1.42
C ILE A 173 -3.73 11.12 -0.82
N LEU A 174 -3.14 10.12 -1.49
CA LEU A 174 -1.88 9.52 -1.04
C LEU A 174 -0.73 10.52 -1.00
N ALA A 175 -0.61 11.40 -2.00
CA ALA A 175 0.39 12.45 -2.02
C ALA A 175 0.27 13.40 -0.81
N ILE A 176 -0.95 13.81 -0.47
CA ILE A 176 -1.24 14.61 0.73
C ILE A 176 -0.81 13.85 1.99
N GLU A 177 -1.15 12.56 2.11
CA GLU A 177 -0.78 11.76 3.29
C GLU A 177 0.76 11.57 3.40
N TYR A 178 1.50 11.42 2.28
CA TYR A 178 2.97 11.42 2.31
C TYR A 178 3.53 12.76 2.79
N LEU A 179 3.00 13.87 2.30
CA LEU A 179 3.43 15.21 2.72
C LEU A 179 3.13 15.47 4.19
N LYS A 180 1.95 15.06 4.68
CA LYS A 180 1.60 15.06 6.11
C LYS A 180 2.61 14.27 6.93
N ALA A 181 2.92 13.04 6.50
CA ALA A 181 3.83 12.16 7.20
C ALA A 181 5.26 12.73 7.26
N ILE A 182 5.75 13.33 6.16
CA ILE A 182 7.06 14.02 6.12
C ILE A 182 7.10 15.15 7.16
N GLN A 183 6.06 15.97 7.22
CA GLN A 183 5.97 17.08 8.17
C GLN A 183 5.84 16.60 9.62
N ALA A 184 4.88 15.70 9.89
CA ALA A 184 4.60 15.21 11.24
C ALA A 184 5.77 14.45 11.87
N GLN A 185 6.59 13.77 11.05
CA GLN A 185 7.77 13.04 11.50
C GLN A 185 9.05 13.87 11.45
N ASN A 186 8.98 15.14 11.05
CA ASN A 186 10.17 16.00 10.82
C ASN A 186 11.22 15.26 9.96
N ALA A 187 10.78 14.52 8.94
CA ALA A 187 11.67 13.75 8.10
C ALA A 187 12.50 14.67 7.19
N ALA A 188 13.82 14.52 7.22
CA ALA A 188 14.74 15.25 6.34
C ALA A 188 14.72 14.67 4.90
N ILE A 189 13.50 14.54 4.33
CA ILE A 189 13.25 13.96 3.01
C ILE A 189 12.53 15.00 2.15
N THR A 190 13.08 15.29 0.98
CA THR A 190 12.48 16.22 0.02
C THR A 190 11.39 15.51 -0.79
N PRO A 191 10.14 15.98 -0.78
CA PRO A 191 9.11 15.42 -1.64
C PRO A 191 9.32 15.81 -3.11
N TYR A 192 9.20 14.83 -4.00
CA TYR A 192 9.27 15.01 -5.44
C TYR A 192 8.03 14.43 -6.13
N LEU A 193 7.27 15.29 -6.80
CA LEU A 193 6.04 14.94 -7.48
C LEU A 193 6.31 14.62 -8.95
N ILE A 194 5.76 13.52 -9.43
CA ILE A 194 5.63 13.22 -10.86
C ILE A 194 4.14 13.22 -11.20
N GLN A 195 3.73 14.10 -12.11
CA GLN A 195 2.37 14.06 -12.60
C GLN A 195 2.10 12.76 -13.36
N ARG A 196 1.02 12.08 -13.01
CA ARG A 196 0.58 10.87 -13.70
C ARG A 196 0.03 11.24 -15.07
N THR A 197 0.55 10.58 -16.08
CA THR A 197 0.08 10.66 -17.47
C THR A 197 -0.51 9.32 -17.85
N GLY A 198 -1.62 9.29 -18.59
CA GLY A 198 -2.30 8.07 -19.02
C GLY A 198 -3.73 7.96 -18.50
N ASP A 199 -4.29 6.75 -18.54
CA ASP A 199 -5.68 6.48 -18.15
C ASP A 199 -5.91 6.79 -16.67
N GLY A 200 -7.08 7.33 -16.34
CA GLY A 200 -7.48 7.64 -14.97
C GLY A 200 -7.47 6.39 -14.08
N TYR A 201 -7.25 6.60 -12.78
CA TYR A 201 -7.18 5.53 -11.79
C TYR A 201 -8.43 4.62 -11.74
N HIS A 202 -9.59 5.16 -12.10
CA HIS A 202 -10.88 4.46 -12.12
C HIS A 202 -11.16 3.74 -13.45
N GLU A 203 -10.34 3.94 -14.49
CA GLU A 203 -10.54 3.24 -15.74
C GLU A 203 -10.13 1.77 -15.63
N ALA A 204 -11.11 0.90 -15.83
CA ALA A 204 -10.94 -0.55 -15.75
C ALA A 204 -10.73 -1.18 -17.15
N ALA A 205 -10.50 -0.36 -18.18
CA ALA A 205 -10.22 -0.79 -19.54
C ALA A 205 -8.76 -0.52 -19.91
N LEU A 206 -8.20 -1.36 -20.77
CA LEU A 206 -6.86 -1.21 -21.33
C LEU A 206 -6.92 -0.25 -22.53
N ASN A 207 -6.83 1.05 -22.30
CA ASN A 207 -7.03 2.07 -23.34
C ASN A 207 -5.72 2.70 -23.84
N SER A 208 -4.69 2.75 -22.99
CA SER A 208 -3.39 3.33 -23.32
C SER A 208 -2.24 2.45 -22.85
N SER A 209 -1.04 2.65 -23.37
CA SER A 209 0.18 1.95 -22.92
C SER A 209 0.52 2.18 -21.43
N LEU A 210 -0.10 3.19 -20.80
CA LEU A 210 0.04 3.53 -19.38
C LEU A 210 -1.20 3.15 -18.56
N SER A 211 -1.88 2.06 -18.94
CA SER A 211 -3.08 1.56 -18.24
C SER A 211 -2.78 1.21 -16.77
N SER A 212 -3.82 1.31 -15.94
CA SER A 212 -3.71 1.13 -14.49
C SER A 212 -3.49 -0.34 -14.09
N ALA A 213 -2.86 -0.57 -12.94
CA ALA A 213 -2.75 -1.92 -12.35
C ALA A 213 -4.14 -2.59 -12.16
N THR A 214 -5.18 -1.80 -11.92
CA THR A 214 -6.56 -2.29 -11.79
C THR A 214 -7.08 -2.86 -13.10
N ALA A 215 -6.81 -2.21 -14.24
CA ALA A 215 -7.19 -2.70 -15.57
C ALA A 215 -6.46 -4.03 -15.89
N ILE A 216 -5.16 -4.11 -15.59
CA ILE A 216 -4.36 -5.31 -15.78
C ILE A 216 -4.87 -6.49 -14.94
N ARG A 217 -5.17 -6.25 -13.65
CA ARG A 217 -5.75 -7.30 -12.77
C ARG A 217 -7.10 -7.78 -13.28
N LYS A 218 -7.95 -6.86 -13.68
CA LYS A 218 -9.27 -7.20 -14.23
C LYS A 218 -9.15 -8.06 -15.48
N GLU A 219 -8.25 -7.71 -16.40
CA GLU A 219 -7.98 -8.49 -17.62
C GLU A 219 -7.56 -9.92 -17.27
N LEU A 220 -6.58 -10.10 -16.39
CA LEU A 220 -6.07 -11.40 -15.98
C LEU A 220 -7.15 -12.27 -15.29
N LEU A 221 -7.95 -11.68 -14.41
CA LEU A 221 -8.97 -12.40 -13.66
C LEU A 221 -10.22 -12.71 -14.49
N SER A 222 -10.54 -11.89 -15.51
CA SER A 222 -11.74 -12.06 -16.33
C SER A 222 -11.52 -12.96 -17.56
N ASN A 223 -10.36 -12.84 -18.21
CA ASN A 223 -10.07 -13.50 -19.49
C ASN A 223 -9.18 -14.74 -19.33
N GLY A 224 -8.78 -15.05 -18.09
CA GLY A 224 -7.86 -16.14 -17.77
C GLY A 224 -6.39 -15.72 -17.91
N TRP A 225 -5.52 -16.52 -17.30
CA TRP A 225 -4.08 -16.24 -17.19
C TRP A 225 -3.21 -17.17 -18.02
N ASN A 226 -3.79 -18.10 -18.78
CA ASN A 226 -3.04 -19.03 -19.63
C ASN A 226 -2.42 -18.35 -20.85
N ASP A 227 -3.03 -17.28 -21.34
CA ASP A 227 -2.51 -16.45 -22.42
C ASP A 227 -2.60 -14.97 -22.01
N ILE A 228 -1.43 -14.40 -21.76
CA ILE A 228 -1.30 -12.99 -21.35
C ILE A 228 -0.75 -12.09 -22.47
N THR A 229 -0.82 -12.52 -23.73
CA THR A 229 -0.30 -11.76 -24.89
C THR A 229 -0.95 -10.38 -25.01
N THR A 230 -2.21 -10.25 -24.59
CA THR A 230 -2.94 -8.96 -24.54
C THR A 230 -2.29 -7.95 -23.59
N LEU A 231 -1.52 -8.40 -22.59
CA LEU A 231 -0.86 -7.54 -21.61
C LEU A 231 0.52 -7.02 -22.05
N ASN A 232 1.09 -7.58 -23.12
CA ASN A 232 2.44 -7.22 -23.57
C ASN A 232 2.62 -5.69 -23.82
N PRO A 233 1.65 -4.93 -24.38
CA PRO A 233 1.80 -3.50 -24.56
C PRO A 233 1.82 -2.66 -23.26
N TYR A 234 1.36 -3.22 -22.13
CA TYR A 234 1.14 -2.52 -20.87
C TYR A 234 2.21 -2.78 -19.82
N LEU A 235 3.09 -3.74 -20.09
CA LEU A 235 4.17 -4.16 -19.19
C LEU A 235 5.53 -3.93 -19.86
N PRO A 236 6.58 -3.53 -19.11
CA PRO A 236 7.93 -3.61 -19.61
C PRO A 236 8.29 -5.06 -19.96
N GLU A 237 9.12 -5.28 -20.97
CA GLU A 237 9.48 -6.61 -21.47
C GLU A 237 9.96 -7.56 -20.35
N ALA A 238 10.82 -7.06 -19.45
CA ALA A 238 11.30 -7.86 -18.31
C ALA A 238 10.16 -8.22 -17.35
N ALA A 239 9.27 -7.28 -17.02
CA ALA A 239 8.12 -7.54 -16.16
C ALA A 239 7.12 -8.51 -16.80
N TYR A 240 6.89 -8.39 -18.11
CA TYR A 240 6.04 -9.31 -18.87
C TYR A 240 6.59 -10.75 -18.84
N SER A 241 7.91 -10.92 -19.07
CA SER A 241 8.56 -12.23 -19.05
C SER A 241 8.44 -12.89 -17.66
N ILE A 242 8.74 -12.14 -16.58
CA ILE A 242 8.61 -12.62 -15.20
C ILE A 242 7.17 -12.99 -14.88
N LEU A 243 6.19 -12.15 -15.28
CA LEU A 243 4.77 -12.45 -15.08
C LEU A 243 4.36 -13.74 -15.78
N LYS A 244 4.78 -13.91 -17.04
CA LYS A 244 4.48 -15.10 -17.85
C LYS A 244 5.07 -16.36 -17.21
N GLU A 245 6.33 -16.32 -16.78
CA GLU A 245 6.99 -17.44 -16.08
C GLU A 245 6.28 -17.79 -14.77
N TYR A 246 5.91 -16.76 -13.99
CA TYR A 246 5.15 -16.97 -12.75
C TYR A 246 3.80 -17.65 -13.00
N LEU A 247 3.04 -17.15 -13.98
CA LEU A 247 1.69 -17.66 -14.29
C LEU A 247 1.71 -19.06 -14.91
N ASN A 248 2.82 -19.51 -15.49
CA ASN A 248 3.00 -20.90 -15.90
C ASN A 248 3.07 -21.88 -14.70
N LEU A 249 3.44 -21.39 -13.52
CA LEU A 249 3.63 -22.20 -12.32
C LEU A 249 2.50 -22.01 -11.30
N TYR A 250 1.99 -20.77 -11.20
CA TYR A 250 1.04 -20.37 -10.17
C TYR A 250 -0.07 -19.51 -10.77
N PRO A 251 -1.35 -19.76 -10.41
CA PRO A 251 -2.44 -18.87 -10.77
C PRO A 251 -2.32 -17.52 -10.05
N PRO A 252 -2.95 -16.48 -10.58
CA PRO A 252 -3.11 -15.23 -9.84
C PRO A 252 -4.01 -15.44 -8.64
N VAL A 253 -3.70 -14.76 -7.52
CA VAL A 253 -4.52 -14.81 -6.30
C VAL A 253 -5.49 -13.63 -6.29
N SER A 254 -6.73 -13.86 -5.90
CA SER A 254 -7.81 -12.90 -5.77
C SER A 254 -8.36 -12.83 -4.35
N ALA A 255 -9.13 -11.78 -4.04
CA ALA A 255 -9.80 -11.69 -2.74
C ALA A 255 -10.78 -12.85 -2.50
N ASN A 256 -11.39 -13.39 -3.54
CA ASN A 256 -12.34 -14.49 -3.40
C ASN A 256 -11.69 -15.84 -3.00
N ASP A 257 -10.38 -16.00 -3.22
CA ASP A 257 -9.64 -17.17 -2.75
C ASP A 257 -9.51 -17.21 -1.21
N LEU A 258 -9.75 -16.06 -0.56
CA LEU A 258 -9.83 -15.90 0.90
C LEU A 258 -11.22 -16.18 1.48
N SER A 259 -12.21 -16.52 0.66
CA SER A 259 -13.62 -16.65 1.10
C SER A 259 -13.81 -17.74 2.15
N ALA A 260 -13.20 -18.90 1.98
CA ALA A 260 -13.35 -20.01 2.92
C ALA A 260 -12.76 -19.70 4.32
N PRO A 261 -11.50 -19.28 4.45
CA PRO A 261 -10.95 -18.91 5.75
C PRO A 261 -11.67 -17.71 6.38
N LEU A 262 -12.10 -16.72 5.59
CA LEU A 262 -12.88 -15.60 6.09
C LEU A 262 -14.24 -16.06 6.65
N SER A 263 -14.95 -16.91 5.93
CA SER A 263 -16.26 -17.48 6.38
C SER A 263 -16.11 -18.17 7.73
N TYR A 264 -15.06 -18.98 7.89
CA TYR A 264 -14.76 -19.65 9.16
C TYR A 264 -14.56 -18.65 10.29
N LEU A 265 -13.72 -17.62 10.10
CA LEU A 265 -13.46 -16.61 11.11
C LEU A 265 -14.71 -15.78 11.45
N LEU A 266 -15.53 -15.43 10.47
CA LEU A 266 -16.79 -14.72 10.72
C LEU A 266 -17.77 -15.54 11.59
N LEU A 267 -17.76 -16.88 11.45
CA LEU A 267 -18.55 -17.76 12.33
C LEU A 267 -17.98 -17.80 13.76
N GLN A 268 -16.65 -17.90 13.89
CA GLN A 268 -15.96 -18.08 15.16
C GLN A 268 -15.95 -16.81 16.01
N GLN A 269 -15.72 -15.65 15.41
CA GLN A 269 -15.52 -14.37 16.13
C GLN A 269 -16.84 -13.84 16.69
N SER A 270 -16.83 -13.35 17.92
CA SER A 270 -17.92 -12.59 18.52
C SER A 270 -18.01 -11.16 17.93
N GLU A 271 -19.14 -10.48 18.15
CA GLU A 271 -19.31 -9.09 17.73
C GLU A 271 -18.25 -8.17 18.36
N ALA A 272 -17.91 -8.37 19.63
CA ALA A 272 -16.86 -7.61 20.32
C ALA A 272 -15.47 -7.83 19.68
N GLN A 273 -15.12 -9.07 19.31
CA GLN A 273 -13.86 -9.36 18.62
C GLN A 273 -13.81 -8.73 17.22
N LEU A 274 -14.92 -8.76 16.48
CA LEU A 274 -15.02 -8.08 15.19
C LEU A 274 -14.89 -6.55 15.32
N ALA A 275 -15.45 -5.97 16.37
CA ALA A 275 -15.31 -4.52 16.64
C ALA A 275 -13.88 -4.12 17.02
N PHE A 276 -13.12 -5.05 17.62
CA PHE A 276 -11.73 -4.84 18.05
C PHE A 276 -10.70 -5.03 16.92
N CYS A 277 -11.11 -5.65 15.82
CA CYS A 277 -10.29 -5.79 14.62
C CYS A 277 -9.83 -4.42 14.12
N GLY A 278 -8.63 -4.34 13.57
CA GLY A 278 -8.07 -3.09 13.04
C GLY A 278 -9.02 -2.41 12.05
N ASP A 279 -9.16 -1.09 12.15
CA ASP A 279 -10.03 -0.24 11.30
C ASP A 279 -11.55 -0.50 11.44
N SER A 280 -11.99 -1.44 12.32
CA SER A 280 -13.38 -1.80 12.58
C SER A 280 -14.03 -0.92 13.66
N ASN A 281 -15.33 -1.11 13.85
CA ASN A 281 -16.13 -0.50 14.92
C ASN A 281 -17.37 -1.37 15.25
N GLU A 282 -18.06 -1.04 16.36
CA GLU A 282 -19.24 -1.76 16.82
C GLU A 282 -20.38 -1.79 15.77
N ALA A 283 -20.62 -0.68 15.08
CA ALA A 283 -21.69 -0.60 14.09
C ALA A 283 -21.48 -1.55 12.91
N LEU A 284 -20.22 -1.67 12.43
CA LEU A 284 -19.88 -2.63 11.38
C LEU A 284 -19.90 -4.06 11.90
N ALA A 285 -19.36 -4.32 13.09
CA ALA A 285 -19.38 -5.64 13.71
C ALA A 285 -20.82 -6.18 13.86
N HIS A 286 -21.74 -5.34 14.36
CA HIS A 286 -23.17 -5.65 14.43
C HIS A 286 -23.76 -5.95 13.05
N ARG A 287 -23.47 -5.11 12.04
CA ARG A 287 -23.95 -5.30 10.67
C ARG A 287 -23.41 -6.62 10.05
N ILE A 288 -22.13 -6.94 10.28
CA ILE A 288 -21.52 -8.21 9.84
C ILE A 288 -22.30 -9.38 10.43
N LYS A 289 -22.58 -9.39 11.74
CA LYS A 289 -23.29 -10.48 12.41
C LYS A 289 -24.73 -10.65 11.89
N ASN A 290 -25.44 -9.55 11.66
CA ASN A 290 -26.81 -9.60 11.13
C ASN A 290 -26.88 -10.15 9.70
N LEU A 291 -25.88 -9.88 8.87
CA LEU A 291 -25.85 -10.29 7.47
C LEU A 291 -25.01 -11.56 7.21
N GLN A 292 -24.36 -12.11 8.22
CA GLN A 292 -23.39 -13.21 8.12
C GLN A 292 -23.92 -14.43 7.37
N LYS A 293 -25.23 -14.74 7.51
CA LYS A 293 -25.87 -15.86 6.79
C LYS A 293 -25.99 -15.64 5.28
N GLN A 294 -25.76 -14.43 4.80
CA GLN A 294 -25.77 -14.06 3.38
C GLN A 294 -24.37 -13.99 2.79
N PHE A 295 -23.36 -14.49 3.51
CA PHE A 295 -22.00 -14.60 3.00
C PHE A 295 -21.92 -15.69 1.92
N HIS A 296 -21.42 -15.34 0.74
CA HIS A 296 -21.16 -16.26 -0.36
C HIS A 296 -19.69 -16.21 -0.82
N SER A 297 -19.12 -15.00 -0.89
CA SER A 297 -17.71 -14.80 -1.19
C SER A 297 -17.21 -13.51 -0.55
N PHE A 298 -15.88 -13.32 -0.53
CA PHE A 298 -15.24 -12.14 0.02
C PHE A 298 -15.77 -10.84 -0.62
N GLU A 299 -15.71 -10.76 -1.95
CA GLU A 299 -16.12 -9.57 -2.69
C GLU A 299 -17.65 -9.32 -2.60
N GLN A 300 -18.45 -10.38 -2.72
CA GLN A 300 -19.90 -10.27 -2.59
C GLN A 300 -20.26 -9.71 -1.19
N PHE A 301 -19.61 -10.19 -0.15
CA PHE A 301 -19.92 -9.76 1.20
C PHE A 301 -19.44 -8.34 1.49
N CYS A 302 -18.29 -7.91 0.93
CA CYS A 302 -17.89 -6.52 0.94
C CYS A 302 -18.94 -5.60 0.30
N GLN A 303 -19.48 -5.98 -0.86
CA GLN A 303 -20.54 -5.21 -1.53
C GLN A 303 -21.85 -5.17 -0.71
N LEU A 304 -22.25 -6.27 -0.08
CA LEU A 304 -23.43 -6.34 0.76
C LEU A 304 -23.34 -5.43 2.00
N LEU A 305 -22.15 -5.34 2.59
CA LEU A 305 -21.90 -4.53 3.78
C LEU A 305 -21.71 -3.05 3.47
N LYS A 306 -21.38 -2.69 2.24
CA LYS A 306 -21.12 -1.32 1.80
C LYS A 306 -22.29 -0.40 2.12
N THR A 307 -21.97 0.81 2.61
CA THR A 307 -22.92 1.90 2.83
C THR A 307 -22.31 3.23 2.34
N LYS A 308 -23.06 4.33 2.48
CA LYS A 308 -22.54 5.67 2.16
C LYS A 308 -21.28 6.02 2.99
N ASP A 309 -21.24 5.59 4.25
CA ASP A 309 -20.15 5.90 5.19
C ASP A 309 -19.12 4.78 5.35
N MET A 310 -19.39 3.62 4.76
CA MET A 310 -18.53 2.45 4.82
C MET A 310 -18.18 1.98 3.42
N THR A 311 -16.98 2.35 2.96
CA THR A 311 -16.51 2.03 1.59
C THR A 311 -16.14 0.55 1.46
N TYR A 312 -16.19 0.03 0.23
CA TYR A 312 -15.74 -1.31 -0.10
C TYR A 312 -14.30 -1.57 0.40
N THR A 313 -13.37 -0.67 0.10
CA THR A 313 -11.96 -0.83 0.49
C THR A 313 -11.76 -0.85 2.00
N ARG A 314 -12.56 -0.10 2.77
CA ARG A 314 -12.48 -0.18 4.24
C ARG A 314 -12.95 -1.53 4.76
N ILE A 315 -14.05 -2.07 4.23
CA ILE A 315 -14.55 -3.40 4.61
C ILE A 315 -13.54 -4.48 4.21
N SER A 316 -12.98 -4.38 3.01
CA SER A 316 -11.96 -5.30 2.50
C SER A 316 -10.72 -5.31 3.42
N ARG A 317 -10.24 -4.14 3.87
CA ARG A 317 -9.14 -4.06 4.85
C ARG A 317 -9.48 -4.74 6.17
N ILE A 318 -10.69 -4.50 6.69
CA ILE A 318 -11.13 -5.13 7.95
C ILE A 318 -11.16 -6.66 7.81
N PHE A 319 -11.60 -7.20 6.67
CA PHE A 319 -11.56 -8.64 6.43
C PHE A 319 -10.13 -9.17 6.31
N THR A 320 -9.25 -8.42 5.68
CA THR A 320 -7.83 -8.75 5.64
C THR A 320 -7.20 -8.69 7.04
N HIS A 321 -7.53 -7.67 7.85
CA HIS A 321 -7.07 -7.59 9.24
C HIS A 321 -7.60 -8.75 10.09
N LEU A 322 -8.85 -9.16 9.89
CA LEU A 322 -9.40 -10.32 10.55
C LEU A 322 -8.63 -11.59 10.19
N LEU A 323 -8.32 -11.79 8.90
CA LEU A 323 -7.53 -12.91 8.41
C LEU A 323 -6.09 -12.88 8.96
N LEU A 324 -5.47 -11.71 8.98
CA LEU A 324 -4.11 -11.52 9.50
C LEU A 324 -4.05 -11.34 11.02
N GLN A 325 -5.19 -11.37 11.71
CA GLN A 325 -5.31 -11.20 13.16
C GLN A 325 -4.78 -9.84 13.67
N ILE A 326 -4.87 -8.81 12.83
CA ILE A 326 -4.45 -7.44 13.17
C ILE A 326 -5.57 -6.76 13.97
N THR A 327 -5.21 -6.22 15.12
CA THR A 327 -6.11 -5.53 16.04
C THR A 327 -5.78 -4.04 16.17
N SER A 328 -6.67 -3.30 16.84
CA SER A 328 -6.41 -1.90 17.18
C SER A 328 -5.22 -1.71 18.14
N GLU A 329 -4.88 -2.72 18.94
CA GLU A 329 -3.70 -2.68 19.83
C GLU A 329 -2.40 -2.82 19.04
N ASP A 330 -2.39 -3.62 17.97
CA ASP A 330 -1.21 -3.79 17.14
C ASP A 330 -0.83 -2.49 16.43
N TYR A 331 -1.81 -1.67 16.05
CA TYR A 331 -1.55 -0.32 15.56
C TYR A 331 -0.94 0.59 16.62
N ARG A 332 -1.38 0.49 17.90
CA ARG A 332 -0.77 1.26 18.99
C ARG A 332 0.65 0.81 19.24
N LEU A 333 0.89 -0.51 19.27
CA LEU A 333 2.22 -1.09 19.39
C LEU A 333 3.14 -0.61 18.24
N GLY A 334 2.71 -0.75 17.00
CA GLY A 334 3.50 -0.32 15.86
C GLY A 334 3.83 1.17 15.88
N LYS A 335 2.89 2.03 16.28
CA LYS A 335 3.14 3.48 16.48
C LYS A 335 4.15 3.75 17.59
N SER A 336 4.10 3.02 18.71
CA SER A 336 5.08 3.16 19.80
C SER A 336 6.49 2.75 19.40
N LEU A 337 6.63 1.90 18.38
CA LEU A 337 7.89 1.51 17.73
C LEU A 337 8.30 2.47 16.60
N ASP A 338 7.69 3.65 16.53
CA ASP A 338 7.95 4.63 15.47
C ASP A 338 7.73 4.04 14.06
N TYR A 339 6.65 3.27 13.92
CA TYR A 339 6.14 2.55 12.73
C TYR A 339 7.02 1.39 12.25
N ILE A 340 8.31 1.58 12.07
CA ILE A 340 9.22 0.64 11.38
C ILE A 340 10.33 0.21 12.32
N PRO A 341 10.21 -0.98 12.94
CA PRO A 341 11.23 -1.47 13.86
C PRO A 341 12.36 -2.28 13.18
N TYR A 342 12.27 -2.53 11.88
CA TYR A 342 13.28 -3.23 11.07
C TYR A 342 13.15 -2.86 9.59
N LEU A 343 14.19 -3.16 8.80
CA LEU A 343 14.17 -3.10 7.34
C LEU A 343 14.29 -4.51 6.77
N ARG A 344 13.20 -5.09 6.28
CA ARG A 344 13.21 -6.40 5.63
C ARG A 344 13.55 -6.26 4.15
N ILE A 345 14.73 -6.74 3.75
CA ILE A 345 15.21 -6.71 2.37
C ILE A 345 14.54 -7.85 1.59
N LEU A 346 13.77 -7.53 0.54
CA LEU A 346 13.21 -8.52 -0.36
C LEU A 346 14.15 -8.84 -1.51
N GLY A 347 14.92 -7.86 -1.99
CA GLY A 347 15.88 -8.08 -3.05
C GLY A 347 16.65 -6.83 -3.43
N PHE A 348 17.72 -7.01 -4.22
CA PHE A 348 18.57 -5.94 -4.73
C PHE A 348 19.22 -6.31 -6.06
N ARG A 349 19.62 -5.31 -6.83
CA ARG A 349 20.46 -5.47 -8.04
C ARG A 349 21.91 -5.70 -7.64
N LYS A 350 22.58 -6.65 -8.29
CA LYS A 350 23.97 -7.01 -7.99
C LYS A 350 24.95 -5.85 -8.18
N ASP A 351 24.74 -5.03 -9.21
CA ASP A 351 25.52 -3.83 -9.49
C ASP A 351 25.27 -2.69 -8.47
N ALA A 352 24.17 -2.75 -7.73
CA ALA A 352 23.82 -1.82 -6.66
C ALA A 352 24.20 -2.34 -5.24
N SER A 353 25.02 -3.38 -5.12
CA SER A 353 25.41 -3.97 -3.82
C SER A 353 26.03 -2.97 -2.84
N ARG A 354 26.68 -1.91 -3.36
CA ARG A 354 27.18 -0.77 -2.55
C ARG A 354 26.07 -0.11 -1.70
N LEU A 355 24.82 -0.13 -2.19
CA LEU A 355 23.67 0.43 -1.46
C LEU A 355 23.42 -0.32 -0.14
N LEU A 356 23.62 -1.64 -0.09
CA LEU A 356 23.50 -2.42 1.15
C LEU A 356 24.52 -1.99 2.21
N THR A 357 25.76 -1.69 1.79
CA THR A 357 26.81 -1.15 2.70
C THR A 357 26.43 0.23 3.22
N ILE A 358 25.86 1.07 2.36
CA ILE A 358 25.37 2.40 2.76
C ILE A 358 24.24 2.25 3.78
N LEU A 359 23.24 1.43 3.49
CA LEU A 359 22.16 1.16 4.44
C LEU A 359 22.68 0.62 5.77
N SER A 360 23.61 -0.33 5.75
CA SER A 360 24.21 -0.88 6.97
C SER A 360 24.88 0.17 7.86
N ASN A 361 25.40 1.25 7.26
CA ASN A 361 26.07 2.34 7.99
C ASN A 361 25.09 3.41 8.51
N TYR A 362 23.94 3.61 7.84
CA TYR A 362 23.04 4.72 8.11
C TYR A 362 21.66 4.31 8.65
N ALA A 363 21.25 3.06 8.46
CA ALA A 363 19.97 2.59 8.97
C ALA A 363 19.91 2.67 10.50
N SER A 364 18.79 3.20 11.01
CA SER A 364 18.57 3.37 12.45
C SER A 364 17.88 2.18 13.11
N VAL A 365 17.60 1.12 12.35
CA VAL A 365 16.95 -0.12 12.81
C VAL A 365 17.63 -1.34 12.16
N PRO A 366 17.48 -2.54 12.73
CA PRO A 366 18.07 -3.77 12.16
C PRO A 366 17.64 -4.03 10.72
N MET A 367 18.59 -4.49 9.89
CA MET A 367 18.33 -4.96 8.53
C MET A 367 18.18 -6.47 8.52
N ILE A 368 17.09 -6.96 7.95
CA ILE A 368 16.77 -8.40 7.86
C ILE A 368 16.88 -8.82 6.39
N SER A 369 17.94 -9.54 6.06
CA SER A 369 18.15 -10.16 4.73
C SER A 369 17.87 -11.67 4.73
N LYS A 370 17.84 -12.30 5.91
CA LYS A 370 17.52 -13.71 6.12
C LYS A 370 16.47 -13.83 7.21
N THR A 371 15.30 -14.29 6.81
CA THR A 371 14.11 -14.37 7.68
C THR A 371 14.39 -15.23 8.94
N ALA A 372 15.10 -16.35 8.80
CA ALA A 372 15.41 -17.25 9.90
C ALA A 372 16.25 -16.63 11.02
N ASP A 373 17.04 -15.60 10.70
CA ASP A 373 17.93 -14.94 11.67
C ASP A 373 17.27 -13.71 12.32
N ALA A 374 16.08 -13.29 11.87
CA ALA A 374 15.41 -12.06 12.29
C ALA A 374 15.23 -11.96 13.81
N TYR A 375 14.79 -13.03 14.44
CA TYR A 375 14.50 -13.06 15.88
C TYR A 375 15.75 -12.93 16.77
N ASN A 376 16.95 -13.05 16.20
CA ASN A 376 18.20 -12.80 16.94
C ASN A 376 18.49 -11.30 17.11
N PHE A 377 17.84 -10.44 16.31
CA PHE A 377 18.11 -8.99 16.27
C PHE A 377 16.92 -8.15 16.72
N LEU A 378 15.71 -8.72 16.70
CA LEU A 378 14.48 -8.00 17.02
C LEU A 378 14.20 -8.03 18.52
N SER A 379 13.73 -6.90 19.07
CA SER A 379 13.09 -6.90 20.38
C SER A 379 11.78 -7.70 20.35
N SER A 380 11.24 -8.08 21.51
CA SER A 380 9.97 -8.81 21.59
C SER A 380 8.82 -8.09 20.88
N ASP A 381 8.76 -6.77 20.98
CA ASP A 381 7.70 -5.98 20.37
C ASP A 381 7.92 -5.82 18.85
N ALA A 382 9.16 -5.68 18.41
CA ALA A 382 9.50 -5.69 16.98
C ALA A 382 9.21 -7.07 16.34
N ALA A 383 9.46 -8.16 17.08
CA ALA A 383 9.15 -9.52 16.63
C ALA A 383 7.65 -9.72 16.41
N LYS A 384 6.77 -9.17 17.28
CA LYS A 384 5.31 -9.21 17.05
C LYS A 384 4.89 -8.53 15.74
N VAL A 385 5.52 -7.40 15.39
CA VAL A 385 5.24 -6.74 14.10
C VAL A 385 5.76 -7.60 12.94
N PHE A 386 6.92 -8.24 13.11
CA PHE A 386 7.49 -9.13 12.10
C PHE A 386 6.66 -10.40 11.90
N ASP A 387 6.02 -10.91 12.95
CA ASP A 387 5.14 -12.09 12.89
C ASP A 387 3.96 -11.87 11.94
N PHE A 388 3.46 -10.63 11.79
CA PHE A 388 2.44 -10.32 10.77
C PHE A 388 2.97 -10.48 9.35
N ASP A 389 4.23 -10.12 9.07
CA ASP A 389 4.84 -10.31 7.75
C ASP A 389 5.01 -11.79 7.42
N ILE A 390 5.44 -12.57 8.41
CA ILE A 390 5.58 -14.03 8.28
C ILE A 390 4.21 -14.65 8.05
N PHE A 391 3.24 -14.35 8.91
CA PHE A 391 1.90 -14.92 8.80
C PHE A 391 1.21 -14.54 7.49
N ALA A 392 1.35 -13.29 7.03
CA ALA A 392 0.83 -12.84 5.73
C ALA A 392 1.46 -13.62 4.57
N GLY A 393 2.78 -13.88 4.64
CA GLY A 393 3.48 -14.71 3.66
C GLY A 393 2.99 -16.15 3.66
N GLU A 394 2.94 -16.76 4.84
CA GLU A 394 2.48 -18.16 5.00
C GLU A 394 1.00 -18.34 4.59
N LEU A 395 0.11 -17.39 4.93
CA LEU A 395 -1.28 -17.41 4.51
C LEU A 395 -1.40 -17.38 2.98
N TYR A 396 -0.65 -16.49 2.32
CA TYR A 396 -0.66 -16.36 0.86
C TYR A 396 -0.17 -17.65 0.18
N GLU A 397 0.93 -18.24 0.65
CA GLU A 397 1.48 -19.49 0.11
C GLU A 397 0.55 -20.68 0.38
N ASN A 398 -0.15 -20.71 1.51
CA ASN A 398 -1.16 -21.75 1.79
C ASN A 398 -2.36 -21.65 0.85
N ILE A 399 -2.79 -20.42 0.48
CA ILE A 399 -3.84 -20.24 -0.52
C ILE A 399 -3.38 -20.76 -1.88
N LEU A 400 -2.16 -20.41 -2.32
CA LEU A 400 -1.58 -20.94 -3.55
C LEU A 400 -1.48 -22.48 -3.53
N SER A 401 -1.04 -23.03 -2.40
CA SER A 401 -1.00 -24.50 -2.18
C SER A 401 -2.36 -25.14 -2.34
N GLY A 402 -3.40 -24.55 -1.74
CA GLY A 402 -4.79 -25.03 -1.85
C GLY A 402 -5.32 -25.00 -3.30
N ILE A 403 -4.92 -24.00 -4.09
CA ILE A 403 -5.35 -23.87 -5.50
C ILE A 403 -4.56 -24.82 -6.41
N THR A 404 -3.25 -24.96 -6.20
CA THR A 404 -2.35 -25.68 -7.10
C THR A 404 -2.15 -27.14 -6.72
N GLY A 405 -2.40 -27.52 -5.46
CA GLY A 405 -2.05 -28.82 -4.91
C GLY A 405 -0.54 -29.01 -4.69
N GLN A 406 0.27 -27.97 -4.83
CA GLN A 406 1.71 -28.00 -4.55
C GLN A 406 1.98 -27.64 -3.08
N ASP A 407 3.10 -28.08 -2.53
CA ASP A 407 3.48 -27.72 -1.16
C ASP A 407 3.68 -26.22 -0.99
N ALA A 408 3.16 -25.65 0.10
CA ALA A 408 3.37 -24.26 0.45
C ALA A 408 4.86 -24.00 0.77
N ARG A 409 5.40 -22.90 0.28
CA ARG A 409 6.79 -22.51 0.55
C ARG A 409 6.86 -21.60 1.77
N SER A 410 7.61 -22.01 2.79
CA SER A 410 7.78 -21.21 4.00
C SER A 410 8.57 -19.93 3.75
N GLU A 411 8.18 -18.83 4.41
CA GLU A 411 8.90 -17.56 4.43
C GLU A 411 10.34 -17.72 4.96
N PHE A 412 10.59 -18.70 5.82
CA PHE A 412 11.93 -18.99 6.37
C PHE A 412 12.87 -19.67 5.37
N SER A 413 12.33 -20.28 4.32
CA SER A 413 13.10 -20.92 3.26
C SER A 413 13.38 -20.02 2.05
N ARG A 414 12.78 -18.82 2.03
CA ARG A 414 12.93 -17.88 0.91
C ARG A 414 14.25 -17.12 0.98
N ASN A 415 14.94 -17.08 -0.14
CA ASN A 415 16.10 -16.21 -0.34
C ASN A 415 15.66 -14.84 -0.85
N ILE A 416 16.47 -13.83 -0.57
CA ILE A 416 16.30 -12.51 -1.18
C ILE A 416 16.56 -12.59 -2.70
N VAL A 417 15.79 -11.82 -3.46
CA VAL A 417 15.92 -11.74 -4.92
C VAL A 417 17.19 -10.98 -5.29
N ARG A 418 17.95 -11.50 -6.25
CA ARG A 418 19.19 -10.88 -6.76
C ARG A 418 19.16 -10.88 -8.28
N VAL A 419 19.02 -9.72 -8.86
CA VAL A 419 19.01 -9.51 -10.30
C VAL A 419 20.36 -9.02 -10.81
#